data_8b4efe81943285a3724fe1c87341f467
#
_entry.id   8b4efe81943285a3724fe1c87341f467
#
_cell.length_a   1.000
_cell.length_b   1.000
_cell.length_c   1.000
_cell.angle_alpha   90.00
_cell.angle_beta   90.00
_cell.angle_gamma   90.00
#
_symmetry.space_group_name_H-M   'P 1'
#
loop_
_entity.id
_entity.type
_entity.pdbx_description
1 polymer ?
#
loop_
_entity_poly.entity_id
_entity_poly.type
_entity_poly.pdbx_seq_one_letter_code
_entity_poly.pdbx_strand_id
1 'polypeptide(L)'
;MFAVPYEILIAGKEIKDLYMKSCQSDLSCYEQLCNTGISHDAAAYATPQGLRNVLVISATPYQWKHMIGQRTCRRNTDETRIVMLNIWQKLYELSPALFAPNLTSPFCQKGACREGKMSCGHPIPSLWFPIDILKVDYPILSERGTLS
;
A
#
# COMPACT_ATOMS: atom_id res chain seq x y z
N MET A 1 -6.59 -1.57 -15.54
CA MET A 1 -5.90 -2.60 -14.73
C MET A 1 -6.19 -2.34 -13.24
N PHE A 2 -6.60 -3.36 -12.48
CA PHE A 2 -7.03 -3.23 -11.08
C PHE A 2 -5.95 -3.72 -10.12
N ALA A 3 -5.82 -3.09 -8.96
CA ALA A 3 -5.11 -3.64 -7.82
C ALA A 3 -6.00 -4.69 -7.14
N VAL A 4 -5.44 -5.84 -6.80
CA VAL A 4 -6.14 -6.87 -6.04
C VAL A 4 -5.69 -6.75 -4.58
N PRO A 5 -6.58 -6.45 -3.63
CA PRO A 5 -6.27 -6.40 -2.21
C PRO A 5 -5.59 -7.69 -1.73
N TYR A 6 -4.63 -7.57 -0.80
CA TYR A 6 -3.86 -8.71 -0.34
C TYR A 6 -4.74 -9.80 0.26
N GLU A 7 -5.73 -9.44 1.05
CA GLU A 7 -6.70 -10.41 1.62
C GLU A 7 -7.48 -11.16 0.54
N ILE A 8 -7.89 -10.46 -0.53
CA ILE A 8 -8.57 -11.09 -1.68
C ILE A 8 -7.61 -12.01 -2.44
N LEU A 9 -6.33 -11.61 -2.54
CA LEU A 9 -5.31 -12.40 -3.22
C LEU A 9 -5.06 -13.75 -2.53
N ILE A 10 -5.06 -13.77 -1.19
CA ILE A 10 -4.83 -14.98 -0.39
C ILE A 10 -6.09 -15.83 -0.19
N ALA A 11 -7.29 -15.25 -0.34
CA ALA A 11 -8.56 -15.96 -0.19
C ALA A 11 -8.86 -16.97 -1.31
N GLY A 12 -8.06 -16.98 -2.37
CA GLY A 12 -8.13 -17.95 -3.44
C GLY A 12 -8.75 -17.42 -4.74
N LYS A 13 -8.75 -18.30 -5.74
CA LYS A 13 -9.10 -17.92 -7.12
C LYS A 13 -10.55 -17.45 -7.24
N GLU A 14 -11.48 -18.14 -6.61
CA GLU A 14 -12.92 -17.83 -6.74
C GLU A 14 -13.25 -16.42 -6.22
N ILE A 15 -12.72 -16.05 -5.06
CA ILE A 15 -12.91 -14.73 -4.46
C ILE A 15 -12.24 -13.64 -5.30
N LYS A 16 -11.05 -13.92 -5.82
CA LYS A 16 -10.37 -13.02 -6.75
C LYS A 16 -11.17 -12.80 -8.02
N ASP A 17 -11.72 -13.87 -8.62
CA ASP A 17 -12.51 -13.78 -9.84
C ASP A 17 -13.82 -13.01 -9.61
N LEU A 18 -14.47 -13.20 -8.45
CA LEU A 18 -15.64 -12.42 -8.04
C LEU A 18 -15.31 -10.92 -7.95
N TYR A 19 -14.21 -10.57 -7.27
CA TYR A 19 -13.74 -9.18 -7.16
C TYR A 19 -13.44 -8.57 -8.54
N MET A 20 -12.71 -9.29 -9.40
CA MET A 20 -12.36 -8.81 -10.74
C MET A 20 -13.59 -8.59 -11.62
N LYS A 21 -14.60 -9.45 -11.51
CA LYS A 21 -15.88 -9.31 -12.22
C LYS A 21 -16.64 -8.05 -11.77
N SER A 22 -16.68 -7.77 -10.48
CA SER A 22 -17.27 -6.55 -9.94
C SER A 22 -16.55 -5.31 -10.47
N CYS A 23 -15.21 -5.27 -10.39
CA CYS A 23 -14.43 -4.14 -10.90
C CYS A 23 -14.65 -3.89 -12.41
N GLN A 24 -14.79 -4.95 -13.19
CA GLN A 24 -15.09 -4.84 -14.63
C GLN A 24 -16.49 -4.27 -14.88
N SER A 25 -17.49 -4.69 -14.09
CA SER A 25 -18.85 -4.15 -14.16
C SER A 25 -18.90 -2.67 -13.84
N ASP A 26 -18.17 -2.25 -12.77
CA ASP A 26 -18.11 -0.84 -12.36
C ASP A 26 -17.44 0.03 -13.44
N LEU A 27 -16.36 -0.47 -14.06
CA LEU A 27 -15.72 0.24 -15.16
C LEU A 27 -16.62 0.36 -16.39
N SER A 28 -17.37 -0.69 -16.72
CA SER A 28 -18.36 -0.64 -17.80
C SER A 28 -19.47 0.39 -17.50
N CYS A 29 -19.91 0.49 -16.25
CA CYS A 29 -20.86 1.51 -15.82
C CYS A 29 -20.30 2.93 -16.03
N TYR A 30 -19.04 3.16 -15.64
CA TYR A 30 -18.34 4.43 -15.90
C TYR A 30 -18.35 4.79 -17.39
N GLU A 31 -17.96 3.86 -18.25
CA GLU A 31 -17.92 4.07 -19.71
C GLU A 31 -19.31 4.40 -20.28
N GLN A 32 -20.34 3.70 -19.82
CA GLN A 32 -21.72 3.96 -20.25
C GLN A 32 -22.18 5.36 -19.81
N LEU A 33 -21.90 5.79 -18.57
CA LEU A 33 -22.23 7.13 -18.11
C LEU A 33 -21.55 8.21 -18.96
N CYS A 34 -20.27 8.05 -19.28
CA CYS A 34 -19.56 8.98 -20.14
C CYS A 34 -20.19 9.04 -21.56
N ASN A 35 -20.59 7.90 -22.11
CA ASN A 35 -21.23 7.83 -23.43
C ASN A 35 -22.61 8.50 -23.47
N THR A 36 -23.28 8.66 -22.33
CA THR A 36 -24.55 9.42 -22.24
C THR A 36 -24.34 10.92 -22.06
N GLY A 37 -23.11 11.41 -22.07
CA GLY A 37 -22.76 12.82 -21.92
C GLY A 37 -22.61 13.28 -20.47
N ILE A 38 -22.60 12.36 -19.50
CA ILE A 38 -22.26 12.68 -18.12
C ILE A 38 -20.77 13.05 -18.05
N SER A 39 -20.45 14.09 -17.26
CA SER A 39 -19.05 14.51 -17.09
C SER A 39 -18.19 13.40 -16.49
N HIS A 40 -16.90 13.34 -16.86
CA HIS A 40 -15.96 12.37 -16.34
C HIS A 40 -15.85 12.43 -14.80
N ASP A 41 -15.94 13.62 -14.20
CA ASP A 41 -15.89 13.79 -12.75
C ASP A 41 -17.09 13.15 -12.06
N ALA A 42 -18.30 13.31 -12.63
CA ALA A 42 -19.50 12.68 -12.09
C ALA A 42 -19.49 11.16 -12.34
N ALA A 43 -19.11 10.72 -13.53
CA ALA A 43 -19.02 9.31 -13.86
C ALA A 43 -17.95 8.57 -13.02
N ALA A 44 -16.89 9.27 -12.59
CA ALA A 44 -15.82 8.70 -11.79
C ALA A 44 -16.30 8.11 -10.45
N TYR A 45 -17.45 8.53 -9.93
CA TYR A 45 -18.06 7.91 -8.74
C TYR A 45 -18.46 6.44 -8.96
N ALA A 46 -18.62 6.00 -10.21
CA ALA A 46 -18.87 4.60 -10.54
C ALA A 46 -17.61 3.76 -10.68
N THR A 47 -16.41 4.35 -10.57
CA THR A 47 -15.16 3.57 -10.68
C THR A 47 -14.85 2.78 -9.43
N PRO A 48 -14.33 1.54 -9.55
CA PRO A 48 -13.98 0.74 -8.39
C PRO A 48 -12.77 1.34 -7.66
N GLN A 49 -12.76 1.28 -6.34
CA GLN A 49 -11.64 1.76 -5.51
C GLN A 49 -10.30 1.07 -5.87
N GLY A 50 -10.35 -0.15 -6.40
CA GLY A 50 -9.18 -0.88 -6.86
C GLY A 50 -8.60 -0.41 -8.19
N LEU A 51 -9.15 0.63 -8.84
CA LEU A 51 -8.60 1.17 -10.08
C LEU A 51 -7.18 1.71 -9.83
N ARG A 52 -6.20 1.20 -10.58
CA ARG A 52 -4.80 1.64 -10.43
C ARG A 52 -4.61 3.04 -10.98
N ASN A 53 -3.88 3.84 -10.22
CA ASN A 53 -3.45 5.16 -10.62
C ASN A 53 -1.91 5.23 -10.64
N VAL A 54 -1.37 6.20 -11.37
CA VAL A 54 0.07 6.49 -11.41
C VAL A 54 0.28 7.88 -10.85
N LEU A 55 1.09 7.95 -9.79
CA LEU A 55 1.45 9.22 -9.15
C LEU A 55 2.97 9.41 -9.21
N VAL A 56 3.39 10.62 -9.51
CA VAL A 56 4.78 11.06 -9.35
C VAL A 56 4.85 11.93 -8.11
N ILE A 57 5.66 11.51 -7.14
CA ILE A 57 5.81 12.21 -5.86
C ILE A 57 7.26 12.67 -5.72
N SER A 58 7.45 13.99 -5.54
CA SER A 58 8.74 14.58 -5.19
C SER A 58 8.68 15.10 -3.76
N ALA A 59 9.63 14.69 -2.92
CA ALA A 59 9.66 15.06 -1.52
C ALA A 59 11.10 15.10 -1.00
N THR A 60 11.34 15.90 0.02
CA THR A 60 12.62 15.90 0.74
C THR A 60 12.83 14.60 1.52
N PRO A 61 14.08 14.21 1.88
CA PRO A 61 14.33 13.06 2.73
C PRO A 61 13.58 13.12 4.07
N TYR A 62 13.41 14.30 4.64
CA TYR A 62 12.64 14.49 5.88
C TYR A 62 11.15 14.13 5.68
N GLN A 63 10.54 14.60 4.60
CA GLN A 63 9.15 14.29 4.26
C GLN A 63 8.96 12.79 3.97
N TRP A 64 9.91 12.17 3.24
CA TRP A 64 9.90 10.73 3.01
C TRP A 64 9.94 9.93 4.32
N LYS A 65 10.83 10.30 5.26
CA LYS A 65 10.89 9.65 6.58
C LYS A 65 9.56 9.76 7.34
N HIS A 66 8.91 10.91 7.26
CA HIS A 66 7.61 11.12 7.88
C HIS A 66 6.52 10.24 7.24
N MET A 67 6.44 10.23 5.90
CA MET A 67 5.50 9.38 5.17
C MET A 67 5.72 7.88 5.44
N ILE A 68 6.98 7.44 5.44
CA ILE A 68 7.33 6.06 5.79
C ILE A 68 6.84 5.72 7.20
N GLY A 69 7.13 6.58 8.18
CA GLY A 69 6.72 6.37 9.57
C GLY A 69 5.21 6.21 9.74
N GLN A 70 4.42 6.98 8.97
CA GLN A 70 2.96 6.92 9.03
C GLN A 70 2.38 5.76 8.22
N ARG A 71 2.84 5.57 6.97
CA ARG A 71 2.18 4.67 6.00
C ARG A 71 2.60 3.22 6.12
N THR A 72 3.66 2.92 6.86
CA THR A 72 4.04 1.55 7.21
C THR A 72 3.34 1.02 8.46
N CYS A 73 2.52 1.83 9.14
CA CYS A 73 1.70 1.42 10.26
C CYS A 73 0.70 0.32 9.87
N ARG A 74 0.53 -0.71 10.70
CA ARG A 74 -0.41 -1.82 10.49
C ARG A 74 -1.90 -1.43 10.47
N ARG A 75 -2.22 -0.18 10.76
CA ARG A 75 -3.59 0.36 10.63
C ARG A 75 -3.89 0.97 9.27
N ASN A 76 -2.91 1.08 8.40
CA ASN A 76 -3.18 1.40 7.00
C ASN A 76 -3.66 0.14 6.26
N THR A 77 -4.26 0.34 5.09
CA THR A 77 -4.57 -0.78 4.19
C THR A 77 -3.28 -1.49 3.77
N ASP A 78 -3.36 -2.78 3.52
CA ASP A 78 -2.21 -3.59 3.14
C ASP A 78 -1.54 -3.06 1.88
N GLU A 79 -2.32 -2.60 0.89
CA GLU A 79 -1.82 -2.01 -0.36
C GLU A 79 -0.97 -0.78 -0.09
N THR A 80 -1.43 0.12 0.77
CA THR A 80 -0.67 1.33 1.17
C THR A 80 0.63 0.94 1.87
N ARG A 81 0.59 -0.04 2.76
CA ARG A 81 1.78 -0.54 3.48
C ARG A 81 2.78 -1.19 2.53
N ILE A 82 2.31 -2.09 1.67
CA ILE A 82 3.16 -2.80 0.70
C ILE A 82 3.87 -1.79 -0.21
N VAL A 83 3.14 -0.83 -0.76
CA VAL A 83 3.72 0.22 -1.61
C VAL A 83 4.76 1.03 -0.83
N MET A 84 4.44 1.48 0.39
CA MET A 84 5.36 2.31 1.16
C MET A 84 6.60 1.54 1.64
N LEU A 85 6.47 0.26 1.99
CA LEU A 85 7.61 -0.59 2.36
C LEU A 85 8.54 -0.81 1.15
N ASN A 86 8.00 -1.00 -0.05
CA ASN A 86 8.81 -1.09 -1.26
C ASN A 86 9.50 0.25 -1.60
N ILE A 87 8.81 1.38 -1.45
CA ILE A 87 9.43 2.70 -1.61
C ILE A 87 10.57 2.88 -0.60
N TRP A 88 10.35 2.54 0.67
CA TRP A 88 11.40 2.62 1.69
C TRP A 88 12.58 1.72 1.35
N GLN A 89 12.35 0.49 0.87
CA GLN A 89 13.41 -0.40 0.42
C GLN A 89 14.27 0.24 -0.68
N LYS A 90 13.63 0.83 -1.70
CA LYS A 90 14.34 1.51 -2.79
C LYS A 90 15.10 2.76 -2.33
N LEU A 91 14.51 3.54 -1.45
CA LEU A 91 15.19 4.71 -0.85
C LEU A 91 16.39 4.28 0.01
N TYR A 92 16.29 3.17 0.74
CA TYR A 92 17.39 2.60 1.49
C TYR A 92 18.53 2.13 0.57
N GLU A 93 18.22 1.44 -0.52
CA GLU A 93 19.20 1.01 -1.53
C GLU A 93 19.94 2.21 -2.16
N LEU A 94 19.23 3.30 -2.43
CA LEU A 94 19.80 4.53 -2.99
C LEU A 94 20.64 5.32 -1.98
N SER A 95 20.23 5.36 -0.73
CA SER A 95 20.92 6.14 0.32
C SER A 95 20.77 5.51 1.71
N PRO A 96 21.57 4.49 2.03
CA PRO A 96 21.57 3.87 3.36
C PRO A 96 21.81 4.87 4.49
N ALA A 97 22.65 5.88 4.25
CA ALA A 97 22.96 6.93 5.22
C ALA A 97 21.75 7.76 5.66
N LEU A 98 20.69 7.79 4.85
CA LEU A 98 19.45 8.53 5.15
C LEU A 98 18.31 7.62 5.59
N PHE A 99 18.22 6.41 5.03
CA PHE A 99 17.02 5.57 5.12
C PHE A 99 17.23 4.23 5.85
N ALA A 100 18.38 4.03 6.49
CA ALA A 100 18.61 2.87 7.34
C ALA A 100 17.59 2.82 8.51
N PRO A 101 17.23 1.62 9.03
CA PRO A 101 16.17 1.45 10.03
C PRO A 101 16.39 2.22 11.35
N ASN A 102 17.61 2.51 11.71
CA ASN A 102 17.94 3.36 12.88
C ASN A 102 17.58 4.84 12.67
N LEU A 103 17.47 5.30 11.41
CA LEU A 103 17.19 6.68 11.03
C LEU A 103 15.75 6.85 10.49
N THR A 104 15.22 5.82 9.86
CA THR A 104 13.92 5.80 9.22
C THR A 104 13.19 4.52 9.64
N SER A 105 11.99 4.63 10.18
CA SER A 105 11.27 3.47 10.68
C SER A 105 9.79 3.78 10.84
N PRO A 106 8.92 2.75 10.90
CA PRO A 106 7.55 2.92 11.38
C PRO A 106 7.52 3.61 12.74
N PHE A 107 6.55 4.46 13.00
CA PHE A 107 6.53 5.21 14.26
C PHE A 107 6.46 4.33 15.50
N CYS A 108 5.80 3.18 15.43
CA CYS A 108 5.73 2.22 16.54
C CYS A 108 7.09 1.55 16.83
N GLN A 109 8.01 1.50 15.88
CA GLN A 109 9.35 0.91 16.08
C GLN A 109 10.21 1.69 17.08
N LYS A 110 9.89 2.96 17.29
CA LYS A 110 10.56 3.83 18.27
C LYS A 110 9.97 3.73 19.69
N GLY A 111 9.13 2.73 19.95
CA GLY A 111 8.61 2.39 21.28
C GLY A 111 7.36 3.14 21.72
N ALA A 112 6.88 4.12 20.96
CA ALA A 112 5.65 4.84 21.28
C ALA A 112 4.68 4.80 20.10
N CYS A 113 3.65 3.95 20.21
CA CYS A 113 2.55 4.01 19.27
C CYS A 113 1.79 5.33 19.42
N ARG A 114 1.72 6.13 18.36
CA ARG A 114 1.03 7.43 18.36
C ARG A 114 -0.50 7.31 18.35
N GLU A 115 -1.02 6.10 18.10
CA GLU A 115 -2.46 5.84 18.02
C GLU A 115 -3.13 5.69 19.40
N GLY A 116 -2.37 5.69 20.49
CA GLY A 116 -2.91 5.59 21.86
C GLY A 116 -3.85 4.38 22.01
N LYS A 117 -5.11 4.63 22.40
CA LYS A 117 -6.14 3.60 22.56
C LYS A 117 -6.49 2.85 21.25
N MET A 118 -6.15 3.44 20.11
CA MET A 118 -6.40 2.87 18.79
C MET A 118 -5.21 2.05 18.27
N SER A 119 -4.22 1.75 19.12
CA SER A 119 -3.08 0.92 18.76
C SER A 119 -3.50 -0.46 18.26
N CYS A 120 -2.79 -0.99 17.26
CA CYS A 120 -2.98 -2.37 16.80
C CYS A 120 -2.46 -3.43 17.80
N GLY A 121 -1.73 -3.02 18.84
CA GLY A 121 -1.12 -3.94 19.83
C GLY A 121 0.10 -4.73 19.31
N HIS A 122 0.46 -4.59 18.04
CA HIS A 122 1.53 -5.36 17.39
C HIS A 122 2.63 -4.43 16.85
N PRO A 123 3.50 -3.89 17.71
CA PRO A 123 4.59 -3.01 17.28
C PRO A 123 5.56 -3.78 16.37
N ILE A 124 6.10 -3.08 15.39
CA ILE A 124 7.14 -3.64 14.53
C ILE A 124 8.46 -3.66 15.33
N PRO A 125 9.20 -4.78 15.33
CA PRO A 125 10.48 -4.86 16.05
C PRO A 125 11.48 -3.79 15.61
N SER A 126 12.28 -3.31 16.54
CA SER A 126 13.32 -2.30 16.27
C SER A 126 14.35 -2.82 15.28
N LEU A 127 14.81 -1.93 14.42
CA LEU A 127 15.87 -2.17 13.42
C LEU A 127 15.51 -3.16 12.30
N TRP A 128 14.25 -3.55 12.19
CA TRP A 128 13.82 -4.33 11.03
C TRP A 128 13.93 -3.51 9.75
N PHE A 129 14.48 -4.13 8.72
CA PHE A 129 14.48 -3.58 7.37
C PHE A 129 13.09 -3.71 6.72
N PRO A 130 12.76 -2.86 5.75
CA PRO A 130 11.47 -2.95 5.05
C PRO A 130 11.23 -4.34 4.45
N ILE A 131 12.26 -4.98 3.93
CA ILE A 131 12.17 -6.33 3.39
C ILE A 131 11.81 -7.39 4.45
N ASP A 132 12.27 -7.22 5.69
CA ASP A 132 11.93 -8.15 6.78
C ASP A 132 10.46 -8.01 7.15
N ILE A 133 9.96 -6.78 7.19
CA ILE A 133 8.54 -6.50 7.44
C ILE A 133 7.67 -7.10 6.31
N LEU A 134 8.09 -6.93 5.05
CA LEU A 134 7.38 -7.49 3.90
C LEU A 134 7.32 -9.02 3.94
N LYS A 135 8.42 -9.68 4.28
CA LYS A 135 8.47 -11.15 4.38
C LYS A 135 7.57 -11.70 5.49
N VAL A 136 7.50 -11.01 6.62
CA VAL A 136 6.70 -11.47 7.76
C VAL A 136 5.22 -11.15 7.58
N ASP A 137 4.90 -9.92 7.17
CA ASP A 137 3.50 -9.49 7.07
C ASP A 137 2.84 -9.94 5.75
N TYR A 138 3.64 -10.18 4.69
CA TYR A 138 3.14 -10.52 3.34
C TYR A 138 3.94 -11.66 2.67
N PRO A 139 3.99 -12.86 3.27
CA PRO A 139 4.86 -13.95 2.82
C PRO A 139 4.62 -14.37 1.35
N ILE A 140 3.38 -14.38 0.88
CA ILE A 140 3.04 -14.77 -0.50
C ILE A 140 3.66 -13.82 -1.55
N LEU A 141 3.83 -12.54 -1.23
CA LEU A 141 4.47 -11.60 -2.16
C LEU A 141 5.97 -11.84 -2.27
N SER A 142 6.60 -12.29 -1.18
CA SER A 142 8.04 -12.63 -1.19
C SER A 142 8.32 -13.90 -2.00
N GLU A 143 7.45 -14.90 -1.94
CA GLU A 143 7.59 -16.16 -2.69
C GLU A 143 7.41 -15.97 -4.21
N ARG A 144 6.61 -15.00 -4.63
CA ARG A 144 6.36 -14.72 -6.05
C ARG A 144 7.41 -13.84 -6.73
N GLY A 145 8.48 -13.46 -6.05
CA GLY A 145 9.54 -12.61 -6.60
C GLY A 145 9.07 -11.17 -6.95
N THR A 146 7.92 -10.76 -6.44
CA THR A 146 7.35 -9.42 -6.69
C THR A 146 8.02 -8.32 -5.87
N LEU A 147 9.00 -8.70 -5.05
CA LEU A 147 9.75 -7.82 -4.15
C LEU A 147 11.19 -7.57 -4.62
N SER A 148 11.50 -7.84 -5.90
CA SER A 148 12.81 -7.53 -6.51
C SER A 148 12.86 -6.12 -7.08
#